data_3dc30154458712c256ee4cfba25fdd77
#
_entry.id   3dc30154458712c256ee4cfba25fdd77
#
_cell.length_a   1.000
_cell.length_b   1.000
_cell.length_c   1.000
_cell.angle_alpha   90.00
_cell.angle_beta   90.00
_cell.angle_gamma   90.00
#
_symmetry.space_group_name_H-M   'P 1'
#
loop_
_entity.id
_entity.type
_entity.pdbx_description
1 polymer ?
#
loop_
_entity_poly.entity_id
_entity_poly.type
_entity_poly.pdbx_seq_one_letter_code
_entity_poly.pdbx_strand_id
1 'polypeptide(L)'
;MIIPKYWAEAKTKTKLEGRQYTIKRFGWSDQSLEAAQIHAEQRVTAAIEQIKTDKNIRRIDHKVAYNGAEGLPIREEIIAQHDDVIITRNTYGALCLNTPDVLFADIDFIYHPSSKLYMTVFFLLLAIANLCAVYLGSWLIFGLGLVISLLLTSWVSKCIFKLKSKLTGTPEQRALEKIKIFSQQHPTWHLRVYRTPKGYRVLVMHQTFEPRGEDVQTLFNAMYADPHYDLMCRNQNCFRARISPKPWRIGVERLRQGVWPVKDERLAQRESWVHHYEQHARNYASCRFIQQFGSQMIHEKAKRVQSLHDQYCKSNTQLDLA
;
A
#
# COMPACT_ATOMS: atom_id res chain seq x y z
N MET A 1 -12.75 10.58 5.18
CA MET A 1 -12.40 9.86 3.93
C MET A 1 -12.58 10.82 2.76
N ILE A 2 -11.61 10.88 1.83
CA ILE A 2 -11.61 11.85 0.73
C ILE A 2 -11.45 11.09 -0.60
N ILE A 3 -12.58 10.78 -1.25
CA ILE A 3 -12.66 10.10 -2.56
C ILE A 3 -13.64 10.88 -3.44
N PRO A 4 -13.21 12.00 -4.04
CA PRO A 4 -14.06 12.88 -4.80
C PRO A 4 -14.60 12.26 -6.10
N LYS A 5 -15.83 12.62 -6.46
CA LYS A 5 -16.48 12.18 -7.71
C LYS A 5 -15.90 12.88 -8.93
N TYR A 6 -15.69 14.19 -8.84
CA TYR A 6 -15.26 15.02 -9.97
C TYR A 6 -13.83 15.48 -9.78
N TRP A 7 -13.07 15.46 -10.87
CA TRP A 7 -11.67 15.86 -10.91
C TRP A 7 -11.41 16.76 -12.10
N ALA A 8 -10.66 17.82 -11.85
CA ALA A 8 -10.19 18.74 -12.87
C ALA A 8 -8.69 19.00 -12.73
N GLU A 9 -8.12 19.67 -13.71
CA GLU A 9 -6.70 19.96 -13.80
C GLU A 9 -6.50 21.39 -14.31
N ALA A 10 -5.83 22.24 -13.54
CA ALA A 10 -5.43 23.55 -13.98
C ALA A 10 -3.92 23.64 -14.15
N LYS A 11 -3.50 24.36 -15.19
CA LYS A 11 -2.09 24.57 -15.56
C LYS A 11 -1.87 26.01 -15.97
N THR A 12 -0.86 26.65 -15.37
CA THR A 12 -0.47 28.02 -15.70
C THR A 12 1.03 28.09 -15.92
N LYS A 13 1.43 28.93 -16.87
CA LYS A 13 2.81 29.34 -17.05
C LYS A 13 2.93 30.79 -16.55
N THR A 14 3.82 31.03 -15.60
CA THR A 14 4.08 32.36 -15.08
C THR A 14 5.56 32.69 -15.10
N LYS A 15 5.92 33.97 -15.18
CA LYS A 15 7.30 34.44 -15.12
C LYS A 15 7.50 35.21 -13.84
N LEU A 16 8.39 34.75 -12.96
CA LEU A 16 8.73 35.39 -11.69
C LEU A 16 10.24 35.59 -11.63
N GLU A 17 10.69 36.77 -11.30
CA GLU A 17 12.12 37.13 -11.22
C GLU A 17 12.95 36.70 -12.43
N GLY A 18 12.42 36.88 -13.64
CA GLY A 18 13.08 36.48 -14.90
C GLY A 18 13.05 34.99 -15.23
N ARG A 19 12.57 34.11 -14.33
CA ARG A 19 12.47 32.67 -14.56
C ARG A 19 11.05 32.26 -14.89
N GLN A 20 10.88 31.33 -15.85
CA GLN A 20 9.58 30.79 -16.22
C GLN A 20 9.25 29.59 -15.35
N TYR A 21 8.04 29.58 -14.77
CA TYR A 21 7.50 28.49 -13.98
C TYR A 21 6.26 27.92 -14.68
N THR A 22 6.17 26.61 -14.71
CA THR A 22 4.93 25.89 -15.10
C THR A 22 4.37 25.27 -13.82
N ILE A 23 3.18 25.70 -13.43
CA ILE A 23 2.48 25.20 -12.24
C ILE A 23 1.27 24.41 -12.72
N LYS A 24 1.09 23.23 -12.17
CA LYS A 24 -0.03 22.35 -12.46
C LYS A 24 -0.59 21.78 -11.16
N ARG A 25 -1.90 21.91 -10.97
CA ARG A 25 -2.62 21.39 -9.81
C ARG A 25 -3.84 20.61 -10.22
N PHE A 26 -4.17 19.59 -9.44
CA PHE A 26 -5.47 18.93 -9.49
C PHE A 26 -6.46 19.67 -8.61
N GLY A 27 -7.71 19.75 -9.06
CA GLY A 27 -8.86 20.14 -8.25
C GLY A 27 -9.86 19.00 -8.18
N TRP A 28 -10.70 19.02 -7.18
CA TRP A 28 -11.69 17.98 -6.95
C TRP A 28 -12.95 18.56 -6.29
N SER A 29 -14.07 17.86 -6.48
CA SER A 29 -15.37 18.20 -5.87
C SER A 29 -16.27 16.97 -5.85
N ASP A 30 -17.21 16.95 -4.91
CA ASP A 30 -18.32 15.97 -4.91
C ASP A 30 -19.59 16.54 -5.57
N GLN A 31 -19.60 17.84 -5.91
CA GLN A 31 -20.77 18.55 -6.43
C GLN A 31 -20.81 18.53 -7.97
N SER A 32 -19.78 19.08 -8.62
CA SER A 32 -19.73 19.19 -10.09
C SER A 32 -18.29 19.28 -10.63
N LEU A 33 -18.17 19.12 -11.95
CA LEU A 33 -16.90 19.30 -12.66
C LEU A 33 -16.43 20.75 -12.62
N GLU A 34 -17.39 21.71 -12.72
CA GLU A 34 -17.09 23.15 -12.62
C GLU A 34 -16.50 23.49 -11.25
N ALA A 35 -17.08 22.98 -10.16
CA ALA A 35 -16.54 23.18 -8.83
C ALA A 35 -15.14 22.56 -8.67
N ALA A 36 -14.87 21.41 -9.28
CA ALA A 36 -13.54 20.82 -9.31
C ALA A 36 -12.54 21.69 -10.13
N GLN A 37 -13.00 22.31 -11.22
CA GLN A 37 -12.18 23.22 -12.04
C GLN A 37 -11.82 24.49 -11.25
N ILE A 38 -12.80 25.13 -10.62
CA ILE A 38 -12.58 26.29 -9.75
C ILE A 38 -11.58 25.97 -8.64
N HIS A 39 -11.71 24.80 -7.99
CA HIS A 39 -10.76 24.37 -6.97
C HIS A 39 -9.36 24.17 -7.54
N ALA A 40 -9.21 23.62 -8.76
CA ALA A 40 -7.90 23.47 -9.39
C ALA A 40 -7.23 24.82 -9.65
N GLU A 41 -7.98 25.80 -10.11
CA GLU A 41 -7.52 27.16 -10.38
C GLU A 41 -7.12 27.90 -9.10
N GLN A 42 -7.91 27.78 -8.04
CA GLN A 42 -7.58 28.33 -6.72
C GLN A 42 -6.26 27.73 -6.19
N ARG A 43 -6.05 26.42 -6.34
CA ARG A 43 -4.80 25.76 -5.94
C ARG A 43 -3.60 26.19 -6.78
N VAL A 44 -3.79 26.48 -8.07
CA VAL A 44 -2.72 27.08 -8.91
C VAL A 44 -2.38 28.48 -8.43
N THR A 45 -3.37 29.32 -8.18
CA THR A 45 -3.17 30.69 -7.66
C THR A 45 -2.44 30.68 -6.32
N ALA A 46 -2.88 29.85 -5.38
CA ALA A 46 -2.21 29.71 -4.09
C ALA A 46 -0.73 29.27 -4.24
N ALA A 47 -0.46 28.33 -5.18
CA ALA A 47 0.90 27.89 -5.45
C ALA A 47 1.78 28.99 -6.08
N ILE A 48 1.22 29.89 -6.89
CA ILE A 48 1.93 31.07 -7.44
C ILE A 48 2.33 32.02 -6.30
N GLU A 49 1.40 32.32 -5.39
CA GLU A 49 1.70 33.17 -4.24
C GLU A 49 2.77 32.55 -3.32
N GLN A 50 2.68 31.26 -3.07
CA GLN A 50 3.70 30.57 -2.28
C GLN A 50 5.08 30.58 -2.94
N ILE A 51 5.19 30.46 -4.28
CA ILE A 51 6.49 30.51 -4.98
C ILE A 51 7.17 31.87 -4.82
N LYS A 52 6.41 32.94 -4.63
CA LYS A 52 6.98 34.28 -4.35
C LYS A 52 7.72 34.32 -3.02
N THR A 53 7.29 33.55 -2.03
CA THR A 53 7.87 33.48 -0.69
C THR A 53 8.82 32.29 -0.49
N ASP A 54 8.49 31.13 -1.07
CA ASP A 54 9.28 29.89 -0.97
C ASP A 54 9.53 29.28 -2.37
N LYS A 55 10.78 29.35 -2.84
CA LYS A 55 11.19 28.85 -4.17
C LYS A 55 11.21 27.31 -4.27
N ASN A 56 11.11 26.59 -3.14
CA ASN A 56 11.20 25.12 -3.09
C ASN A 56 9.86 24.37 -3.18
N ILE A 57 8.79 25.07 -3.54
CA ILE A 57 7.48 24.45 -3.67
C ILE A 57 7.41 23.50 -4.85
N ARG A 58 6.75 22.36 -4.65
CA ARG A 58 6.41 21.42 -5.71
C ARG A 58 5.56 22.13 -6.78
N ARG A 59 6.05 22.17 -8.02
CA ARG A 59 5.40 22.89 -9.12
C ARG A 59 4.27 22.09 -9.77
N ILE A 60 4.34 20.78 -9.74
CA ILE A 60 3.39 19.85 -10.39
C ILE A 60 2.94 18.81 -9.36
N ASP A 61 1.63 18.65 -9.22
CA ASP A 61 1.08 17.53 -8.45
C ASP A 61 1.43 16.22 -9.13
N HIS A 62 2.07 15.29 -8.41
CA HIS A 62 2.48 14.02 -8.97
C HIS A 62 1.29 13.05 -9.15
N LYS A 63 1.34 12.30 -10.25
CA LYS A 63 0.43 11.17 -10.51
C LYS A 63 1.08 9.89 -9.95
N VAL A 64 1.08 9.71 -8.63
CA VAL A 64 1.64 8.50 -7.99
C VAL A 64 0.54 7.54 -7.57
N ALA A 65 0.87 6.25 -7.49
CA ALA A 65 -0.08 5.19 -7.17
C ALA A 65 -0.72 5.33 -5.78
N TYR A 66 -0.03 5.97 -4.84
CA TYR A 66 -0.51 6.26 -3.48
C TYR A 66 -0.60 7.77 -3.25
N ASN A 67 -1.36 8.47 -4.09
CA ASN A 67 -1.59 9.92 -3.93
C ASN A 67 -2.09 10.28 -2.52
N GLY A 68 -2.84 9.39 -1.88
CA GLY A 68 -3.33 9.56 -0.52
C GLY A 68 -2.24 9.74 0.52
N ALA A 69 -1.09 9.07 0.37
CA ALA A 69 0.05 9.24 1.27
C ALA A 69 0.72 10.61 1.14
N GLU A 70 0.55 11.30 0.02
CA GLU A 70 1.07 12.66 -0.21
C GLU A 70 0.08 13.79 0.15
N GLY A 71 -1.08 13.45 0.74
CA GLY A 71 -2.11 14.42 1.15
C GLY A 71 -3.09 14.80 0.03
N LEU A 72 -2.96 14.24 -1.18
CA LEU A 72 -3.97 14.36 -2.22
C LEU A 72 -5.07 13.31 -2.01
N PRO A 73 -6.34 13.60 -2.32
CA PRO A 73 -7.42 12.63 -2.23
C PRO A 73 -7.20 11.39 -3.11
N ILE A 74 -7.87 10.30 -2.76
CA ILE A 74 -7.84 9.06 -3.55
C ILE A 74 -8.50 9.32 -4.91
N ARG A 75 -7.67 9.31 -5.96
CA ARG A 75 -8.09 9.60 -7.34
C ARG A 75 -8.31 8.30 -8.10
N GLU A 76 -9.46 7.70 -7.87
CA GLU A 76 -9.86 6.42 -8.44
C GLU A 76 -11.32 6.44 -8.89
N GLU A 77 -11.67 5.55 -9.82
CA GLU A 77 -13.04 5.34 -10.25
C GLU A 77 -13.88 4.75 -9.11
N ILE A 78 -14.99 5.39 -8.77
CA ILE A 78 -15.97 4.86 -7.82
C ILE A 78 -16.81 3.82 -8.56
N ILE A 79 -16.79 2.57 -8.06
CA ILE A 79 -17.53 1.44 -8.65
C ILE A 79 -18.87 1.22 -7.94
N ALA A 80 -18.87 1.36 -6.62
CA ALA A 80 -20.08 1.23 -5.81
C ALA A 80 -19.94 2.03 -4.51
N GLN A 81 -21.07 2.39 -3.93
CA GLN A 81 -21.15 3.03 -2.63
C GLN A 81 -22.21 2.33 -1.78
N HIS A 82 -21.84 1.96 -0.56
CA HIS A 82 -22.69 1.30 0.45
C HIS A 82 -22.60 2.13 1.73
N ASP A 83 -23.57 3.01 1.95
CA ASP A 83 -23.54 4.04 2.99
C ASP A 83 -22.24 4.89 2.88
N ASP A 84 -21.36 4.83 3.85
CA ASP A 84 -20.06 5.50 3.87
C ASP A 84 -18.88 4.63 3.41
N VAL A 85 -19.13 3.39 2.98
CA VAL A 85 -18.14 2.49 2.37
C VAL A 85 -18.12 2.70 0.87
N ILE A 86 -16.95 3.00 0.31
CA ILE A 86 -16.78 3.26 -1.12
C ILE A 86 -15.88 2.20 -1.74
N ILE A 87 -16.39 1.52 -2.77
CA ILE A 87 -15.59 0.59 -3.58
C ILE A 87 -15.01 1.37 -4.74
N THR A 88 -13.69 1.33 -4.89
CA THR A 88 -12.98 2.02 -5.98
C THR A 88 -12.16 1.04 -6.81
N ARG A 89 -11.90 1.39 -8.08
CA ARG A 89 -10.94 0.70 -8.94
C ARG A 89 -9.63 1.46 -8.94
N ASN A 90 -8.59 0.84 -8.45
CA ASN A 90 -7.27 1.47 -8.34
C ASN A 90 -6.55 1.59 -9.69
N THR A 91 -5.39 2.24 -9.70
CA THR A 91 -4.63 2.58 -10.91
C THR A 91 -4.17 1.37 -11.73
N TYR A 92 -4.05 0.19 -11.14
CA TYR A 92 -3.71 -1.04 -11.86
C TYR A 92 -4.92 -1.95 -12.12
N GLY A 93 -6.12 -1.53 -11.73
CA GLY A 93 -7.39 -2.14 -12.10
C GLY A 93 -8.05 -3.01 -11.03
N ALA A 94 -7.42 -3.29 -9.90
CA ALA A 94 -8.04 -4.05 -8.81
C ALA A 94 -9.03 -3.19 -8.01
N LEU A 95 -10.04 -3.84 -7.43
CA LEU A 95 -11.01 -3.19 -6.56
C LEU A 95 -10.45 -3.04 -5.14
N CYS A 96 -10.77 -1.92 -4.52
CA CYS A 96 -10.47 -1.60 -3.14
C CYS A 96 -11.72 -1.15 -2.40
N LEU A 97 -11.94 -1.67 -1.21
CA LEU A 97 -12.91 -1.21 -0.25
C LEU A 97 -12.26 -0.11 0.59
N ASN A 98 -12.92 1.03 0.71
CA ASN A 98 -12.50 2.15 1.54
C ASN A 98 -13.59 2.41 2.57
N THR A 99 -13.22 2.51 3.83
CA THR A 99 -14.11 2.78 4.95
C THR A 99 -13.51 3.84 5.87
N PRO A 100 -14.30 4.77 6.42
CA PRO A 100 -13.76 5.84 7.25
C PRO A 100 -13.21 5.33 8.60
N ASP A 101 -13.72 4.22 9.11
CA ASP A 101 -13.56 3.87 10.53
C ASP A 101 -13.51 2.38 10.86
N VAL A 102 -13.59 1.47 9.88
CA VAL A 102 -13.42 0.02 10.14
C VAL A 102 -11.98 -0.39 9.82
N LEU A 103 -11.24 -0.76 10.85
CA LEU A 103 -9.80 -0.95 10.84
C LEU A 103 -9.38 -2.25 10.13
N PHE A 104 -8.56 -2.11 9.08
CA PHE A 104 -7.82 -3.19 8.44
C PHE A 104 -6.32 -3.03 8.67
N ALA A 105 -5.61 -4.15 8.80
CA ALA A 105 -4.15 -4.18 8.77
C ALA A 105 -3.66 -5.37 7.92
N ASP A 106 -2.69 -5.14 7.05
CA ASP A 106 -2.06 -6.20 6.27
C ASP A 106 -0.66 -6.50 6.85
N ILE A 107 -0.34 -7.79 7.03
CA ILE A 107 0.96 -8.28 7.50
C ILE A 107 1.60 -9.07 6.38
N ASP A 108 2.63 -8.52 5.75
CA ASP A 108 3.34 -9.22 4.67
C ASP A 108 4.30 -10.28 5.22
N PHE A 109 4.37 -11.43 4.54
CA PHE A 109 5.36 -12.45 4.84
C PHE A 109 6.73 -12.08 4.28
N ILE A 110 7.73 -12.15 5.13
CA ILE A 110 9.10 -11.83 4.79
C ILE A 110 9.83 -13.12 4.39
N TYR A 111 9.99 -13.34 3.07
CA TYR A 111 10.67 -14.51 2.51
C TYR A 111 12.14 -14.26 2.13
N HIS A 112 12.60 -13.03 2.25
CA HIS A 112 13.95 -12.64 1.82
C HIS A 112 14.71 -11.95 2.97
N PRO A 113 16.04 -12.05 2.98
CA PRO A 113 16.87 -11.29 3.90
C PRO A 113 16.61 -9.78 3.77
N SER A 114 16.71 -9.05 4.87
CA SER A 114 16.61 -7.59 4.85
C SER A 114 17.87 -6.97 4.22
N SER A 115 17.73 -5.75 3.67
CA SER A 115 18.86 -4.99 3.15
C SER A 115 19.94 -4.78 4.23
N LYS A 116 19.53 -4.59 5.49
CA LYS A 116 20.46 -4.51 6.63
C LYS A 116 21.32 -5.78 6.75
N LEU A 117 20.71 -6.98 6.62
CA LEU A 117 21.47 -8.23 6.71
C LEU A 117 22.47 -8.36 5.56
N TYR A 118 22.08 -8.00 4.33
CA TYR A 118 23.01 -7.97 3.19
C TYR A 118 24.20 -7.04 3.45
N MET A 119 23.96 -5.82 3.92
CA MET A 119 25.01 -4.85 4.24
C MET A 119 25.93 -5.37 5.37
N THR A 120 25.37 -5.90 6.44
CA THR A 120 26.14 -6.46 7.55
C THR A 120 27.05 -7.59 7.07
N VAL A 121 26.52 -8.54 6.30
CA VAL A 121 27.30 -9.66 5.76
C VAL A 121 28.39 -9.17 4.82
N PHE A 122 28.09 -8.21 3.94
CA PHE A 122 29.07 -7.63 3.02
C PHE A 122 30.25 -7.00 3.78
N PHE A 123 29.96 -6.13 4.75
CA PHE A 123 31.03 -5.47 5.51
C PHE A 123 31.82 -6.43 6.39
N LEU A 124 31.19 -7.49 6.93
CA LEU A 124 31.92 -8.55 7.66
C LEU A 124 32.88 -9.31 6.74
N LEU A 125 32.42 -9.72 5.56
CA LEU A 125 33.28 -10.41 4.59
C LEU A 125 34.42 -9.50 4.11
N LEU A 126 34.13 -8.22 3.86
CA LEU A 126 35.13 -7.24 3.46
C LEU A 126 36.16 -6.98 4.58
N ALA A 127 35.75 -6.93 5.84
CA ALA A 127 36.65 -6.79 6.98
C ALA A 127 37.59 -7.99 7.10
N ILE A 128 37.07 -9.20 6.93
CA ILE A 128 37.87 -10.43 6.91
C ILE A 128 38.90 -10.37 5.76
N ALA A 129 38.47 -10.00 4.56
CA ALA A 129 39.32 -9.86 3.39
C ALA A 129 40.45 -8.82 3.62
N ASN A 130 40.12 -7.70 4.25
CA ASN A 130 41.11 -6.67 4.61
C ASN A 130 42.11 -7.16 5.63
N LEU A 131 41.69 -7.84 6.68
CA LEU A 131 42.59 -8.46 7.67
C LEU A 131 43.54 -9.45 7.02
N CYS A 132 43.06 -10.31 6.13
CA CYS A 132 43.89 -11.23 5.37
C CYS A 132 44.89 -10.50 4.48
N ALA A 133 44.49 -9.43 3.80
CA ALA A 133 45.34 -8.63 2.93
C ALA A 133 46.49 -7.94 3.71
N VAL A 134 46.17 -7.38 4.88
CA VAL A 134 47.15 -6.75 5.78
C VAL A 134 48.13 -7.80 6.31
N TYR A 135 47.62 -8.94 6.77
CA TYR A 135 48.45 -10.02 7.31
C TYR A 135 49.45 -10.59 6.26
N LEU A 136 49.01 -10.71 5.01
CA LEU A 136 49.81 -11.25 3.91
C LEU A 136 50.57 -10.16 3.12
N GLY A 137 50.41 -8.89 3.48
CA GLY A 137 51.11 -7.76 2.85
C GLY A 137 50.82 -7.57 1.36
N SER A 138 49.61 -7.94 0.88
CA SER A 138 49.31 -7.98 -0.55
C SER A 138 47.99 -7.29 -0.92
N TRP A 139 48.08 -6.22 -1.74
CA TRP A 139 46.92 -5.51 -2.31
C TRP A 139 46.11 -6.38 -3.28
N LEU A 140 46.71 -7.38 -3.92
CA LEU A 140 45.97 -8.32 -4.77
C LEU A 140 44.97 -9.14 -3.96
N ILE A 141 45.36 -9.51 -2.73
CA ILE A 141 44.44 -10.26 -1.82
C ILE A 141 43.28 -9.39 -1.40
N PHE A 142 43.48 -8.09 -1.17
CA PHE A 142 42.38 -7.17 -0.91
C PHE A 142 41.42 -7.09 -2.11
N GLY A 143 41.94 -6.90 -3.33
CA GLY A 143 41.12 -6.86 -4.56
C GLY A 143 40.31 -8.16 -4.78
N LEU A 144 40.97 -9.31 -4.64
CA LEU A 144 40.34 -10.62 -4.74
C LEU A 144 39.25 -10.80 -3.65
N GLY A 145 39.56 -10.42 -2.41
CA GLY A 145 38.64 -10.47 -1.28
C GLY A 145 37.41 -9.60 -1.45
N LEU A 146 37.55 -8.42 -2.06
CA LEU A 146 36.41 -7.56 -2.41
C LEU A 146 35.49 -8.26 -3.40
N VAL A 147 36.04 -8.86 -4.46
CA VAL A 147 35.24 -9.59 -5.47
C VAL A 147 34.52 -10.77 -4.83
N ILE A 148 35.24 -11.57 -4.01
CA ILE A 148 34.65 -12.70 -3.28
C ILE A 148 33.56 -12.23 -2.33
N SER A 149 33.74 -11.11 -1.62
CA SER A 149 32.71 -10.54 -0.72
C SER A 149 31.45 -10.17 -1.48
N LEU A 150 31.59 -9.55 -2.65
CA LEU A 150 30.42 -9.20 -3.50
C LEU A 150 29.66 -10.47 -3.95
N LEU A 151 30.36 -11.51 -4.38
CA LEU A 151 29.76 -12.76 -4.85
C LEU A 151 29.09 -13.55 -3.72
N LEU A 152 29.76 -13.65 -2.58
CA LEU A 152 29.28 -14.48 -1.46
C LEU A 152 28.19 -13.83 -0.62
N THR A 153 28.11 -12.50 -0.57
CA THR A 153 27.14 -11.77 0.26
C THR A 153 25.71 -12.30 0.10
N SER A 154 25.26 -12.48 -1.15
CA SER A 154 23.90 -12.95 -1.41
C SER A 154 23.67 -14.37 -0.91
N TRP A 155 24.62 -15.26 -1.14
CA TRP A 155 24.54 -16.66 -0.73
C TRP A 155 24.55 -16.79 0.80
N VAL A 156 25.52 -16.17 1.47
CA VAL A 156 25.67 -16.20 2.94
C VAL A 156 24.43 -15.61 3.62
N SER A 157 23.95 -14.45 3.15
CA SER A 157 22.73 -13.81 3.71
C SER A 157 21.51 -14.71 3.59
N LYS A 158 21.34 -15.41 2.45
CA LYS A 158 20.25 -16.38 2.26
C LYS A 158 20.39 -17.60 3.19
N CYS A 159 21.61 -18.10 3.40
CA CYS A 159 21.87 -19.22 4.33
C CYS A 159 21.53 -18.82 5.78
N ILE A 160 21.98 -17.63 6.22
CA ILE A 160 21.66 -17.10 7.56
C ILE A 160 20.14 -16.93 7.71
N PHE A 161 19.46 -16.37 6.70
CA PHE A 161 18.03 -16.20 6.72
C PHE A 161 17.27 -17.54 6.81
N LYS A 162 17.69 -18.56 6.03
CA LYS A 162 17.11 -19.91 6.08
C LYS A 162 17.32 -20.56 7.45
N LEU A 163 18.54 -20.44 8.01
CA LEU A 163 18.84 -20.98 9.34
C LEU A 163 17.98 -20.29 10.41
N LYS A 164 17.89 -18.97 10.38
CA LYS A 164 17.00 -18.21 11.27
C LYS A 164 15.54 -18.67 11.13
N SER A 165 15.04 -18.86 9.89
CA SER A 165 13.67 -19.32 9.65
C SER A 165 13.41 -20.73 10.18
N LYS A 166 14.40 -21.63 10.15
CA LYS A 166 14.29 -22.96 10.77
C LYS A 166 14.18 -22.88 12.30
N LEU A 167 14.91 -21.96 12.93
CA LEU A 167 14.92 -21.79 14.38
C LEU A 167 13.69 -21.02 14.90
N THR A 168 13.21 -20.02 14.16
CA THR A 168 12.15 -19.09 14.61
C THR A 168 10.78 -19.37 13.98
N GLY A 169 10.65 -20.43 13.19
CA GLY A 169 9.43 -20.77 12.44
C GLY A 169 9.33 -20.07 11.08
N THR A 170 8.39 -20.54 10.26
CA THR A 170 8.12 -19.98 8.93
C THR A 170 7.63 -18.53 9.00
N PRO A 171 7.73 -17.73 7.91
CA PRO A 171 7.18 -16.39 7.88
C PRO A 171 5.69 -16.32 8.26
N GLU A 172 4.91 -17.33 7.85
CA GLU A 172 3.49 -17.48 8.19
C GLU A 172 3.29 -17.67 9.70
N GLN A 173 4.05 -18.60 10.29
CA GLN A 173 3.97 -18.87 11.73
C GLN A 173 4.35 -17.64 12.56
N ARG A 174 5.43 -16.94 12.16
CA ARG A 174 5.83 -15.70 12.85
C ARG A 174 4.80 -14.59 12.75
N ALA A 175 4.14 -14.44 11.58
CA ALA A 175 3.09 -13.46 11.40
C ALA A 175 1.84 -13.80 12.24
N LEU A 176 1.46 -15.07 12.27
CA LEU A 176 0.32 -15.53 13.08
C LEU A 176 0.60 -15.38 14.57
N GLU A 177 1.82 -15.68 15.02
CA GLU A 177 2.21 -15.52 16.44
C GLU A 177 2.16 -14.05 16.88
N LYS A 178 2.52 -13.09 16.04
CA LYS A 178 2.34 -11.66 16.34
C LYS A 178 0.87 -11.30 16.59
N ILE A 179 -0.03 -11.81 15.73
CA ILE A 179 -1.47 -11.58 15.90
C ILE A 179 -1.95 -12.19 17.22
N LYS A 180 -1.51 -13.39 17.54
CA LYS A 180 -1.86 -14.10 18.77
C LYS A 180 -1.35 -13.35 20.01
N ILE A 181 -0.08 -12.93 20.01
CA ILE A 181 0.50 -12.14 21.12
C ILE A 181 -0.28 -10.83 21.31
N PHE A 182 -0.57 -10.10 20.24
CA PHE A 182 -1.36 -8.89 20.31
C PHE A 182 -2.75 -9.16 20.91
N SER A 183 -3.43 -10.22 20.47
CA SER A 183 -4.74 -10.60 20.99
C SER A 183 -4.71 -10.96 22.49
N GLN A 184 -3.63 -11.59 22.97
CA GLN A 184 -3.44 -11.88 24.39
C GLN A 184 -3.23 -10.63 25.24
N GLN A 185 -2.50 -9.64 24.67
CA GLN A 185 -2.27 -8.34 25.32
C GLN A 185 -3.50 -7.43 25.29
N HIS A 186 -4.39 -7.64 24.32
CA HIS A 186 -5.62 -6.86 24.11
C HIS A 186 -6.86 -7.79 24.05
N PRO A 187 -7.25 -8.43 25.14
CA PRO A 187 -8.28 -9.48 25.16
C PRO A 187 -9.69 -9.00 24.79
N THR A 188 -9.94 -7.70 24.87
CA THR A 188 -11.21 -7.07 24.46
C THR A 188 -11.34 -6.91 22.95
N TRP A 189 -10.23 -6.99 22.23
CA TRP A 189 -10.24 -6.86 20.78
C TRP A 189 -10.75 -8.13 20.11
N HIS A 190 -11.55 -7.98 19.07
CA HIS A 190 -11.97 -9.06 18.19
C HIS A 190 -11.24 -8.91 16.84
N LEU A 191 -10.34 -9.83 16.55
CA LEU A 191 -9.50 -9.85 15.36
C LEU A 191 -9.95 -10.98 14.43
N ARG A 192 -10.39 -10.64 13.23
CA ARG A 192 -10.71 -11.59 12.16
C ARG A 192 -9.55 -11.66 11.17
N VAL A 193 -9.01 -12.86 10.95
CA VAL A 193 -7.76 -13.06 10.18
C VAL A 193 -8.06 -13.76 8.87
N TYR A 194 -7.49 -13.20 7.80
CA TYR A 194 -7.59 -13.74 6.45
C TYR A 194 -6.20 -14.02 5.88
N ARG A 195 -6.05 -15.12 5.16
CA ARG A 195 -4.88 -15.40 4.34
C ARG A 195 -4.97 -14.63 3.03
N THR A 196 -3.96 -13.85 2.69
CA THR A 196 -3.78 -13.21 1.39
C THR A 196 -2.65 -13.89 0.61
N PRO A 197 -2.47 -13.66 -0.69
CA PRO A 197 -1.40 -14.28 -1.46
C PRO A 197 0.02 -14.04 -0.92
N LYS A 198 0.24 -12.97 -0.14
CA LYS A 198 1.56 -12.62 0.38
C LYS A 198 1.64 -12.44 1.89
N GLY A 199 0.54 -12.62 2.61
CA GLY A 199 0.51 -12.36 4.03
C GLY A 199 -0.78 -12.72 4.72
N TYR A 200 -1.03 -12.06 5.83
CA TYR A 200 -2.31 -12.04 6.51
C TYR A 200 -2.91 -10.65 6.46
N ARG A 201 -4.24 -10.61 6.41
CA ARG A 201 -5.05 -9.42 6.66
C ARG A 201 -5.77 -9.60 7.98
N VAL A 202 -5.74 -8.59 8.81
CA VAL A 202 -6.54 -8.49 10.03
C VAL A 202 -7.65 -7.48 9.81
N LEU A 203 -8.88 -7.87 10.13
CA LEU A 203 -10.04 -7.00 10.23
C LEU A 203 -10.46 -6.94 11.70
N VAL A 204 -10.56 -5.72 12.24
CA VAL A 204 -10.96 -5.51 13.63
C VAL A 204 -12.46 -5.34 13.72
N MET A 205 -13.11 -6.09 14.62
CA MET A 205 -14.55 -6.28 14.60
C MET A 205 -15.31 -5.63 15.77
N HIS A 206 -14.63 -5.33 16.90
CA HIS A 206 -15.31 -4.99 18.17
C HIS A 206 -15.78 -3.55 18.27
N GLN A 207 -15.19 -2.63 17.51
CA GLN A 207 -15.55 -1.20 17.49
C GLN A 207 -15.11 -0.55 16.17
N THR A 208 -15.42 0.74 16.01
CA THR A 208 -14.87 1.61 14.98
C THR A 208 -13.67 2.38 15.50
N PHE A 209 -12.81 2.89 14.59
CA PHE A 209 -11.55 3.55 14.92
C PHE A 209 -11.35 4.83 14.13
N GLU A 210 -10.73 5.80 14.74
CA GLU A 210 -10.20 6.94 14.00
C GLU A 210 -8.83 6.57 13.39
N PRO A 211 -8.61 6.80 12.07
CA PRO A 211 -7.36 6.43 11.41
C PRO A 211 -6.10 7.08 12.01
N ARG A 212 -6.25 8.14 12.79
CA ARG A 212 -5.16 8.82 13.51
C ARG A 212 -5.07 8.43 14.99
N GLY A 213 -5.96 7.55 15.46
CA GLY A 213 -6.06 7.16 16.85
C GLY A 213 -4.83 6.35 17.34
N GLU A 214 -4.54 6.42 18.61
CA GLU A 214 -3.43 5.70 19.25
C GLU A 214 -3.60 4.17 19.16
N ASP A 215 -4.81 3.68 19.28
CA ASP A 215 -5.14 2.26 19.14
C ASP A 215 -4.74 1.72 17.76
N VAL A 216 -4.97 2.52 16.69
CA VAL A 216 -4.57 2.17 15.33
C VAL A 216 -3.05 2.07 15.21
N GLN A 217 -2.33 3.04 15.78
CA GLN A 217 -0.87 3.03 15.78
C GLN A 217 -0.32 1.84 16.57
N THR A 218 -0.95 1.51 17.70
CA THR A 218 -0.60 0.34 18.52
C THR A 218 -0.72 -0.94 17.70
N LEU A 219 -1.84 -1.15 17.01
CA LEU A 219 -2.02 -2.30 16.12
C LEU A 219 -1.01 -2.30 14.97
N PHE A 220 -0.84 -1.18 14.26
CA PHE A 220 0.06 -1.09 13.11
C PHE A 220 1.52 -1.38 13.50
N ASN A 221 1.97 -0.87 14.64
CA ASN A 221 3.30 -1.14 15.17
C ASN A 221 3.47 -2.64 15.52
N ALA A 222 2.51 -3.24 16.21
CA ALA A 222 2.53 -4.65 16.57
C ALA A 222 2.53 -5.58 15.35
N MET A 223 1.78 -5.20 14.30
CA MET A 223 1.67 -5.96 13.05
C MET A 223 2.79 -5.65 12.04
N TYR A 224 3.62 -4.64 12.29
CA TYR A 224 4.61 -4.13 11.33
C TYR A 224 3.95 -3.75 10.00
N ALA A 225 2.82 -3.03 10.07
CA ALA A 225 2.10 -2.54 8.90
C ALA A 225 3.01 -1.65 8.03
N ASP A 226 2.72 -1.62 6.72
CA ASP A 226 3.47 -0.78 5.78
C ASP A 226 3.35 0.71 6.19
N PRO A 227 4.47 1.43 6.42
CA PRO A 227 4.46 2.84 6.77
C PRO A 227 3.74 3.73 5.74
N HIS A 228 3.76 3.36 4.44
CA HIS A 228 3.02 4.08 3.41
C HIS A 228 1.50 3.88 3.54
N TYR A 229 1.08 2.68 3.96
CA TYR A 229 -0.32 2.40 4.25
C TYR A 229 -0.80 3.20 5.46
N ASP A 230 -0.05 3.20 6.56
CA ASP A 230 -0.34 4.02 7.74
C ASP A 230 -0.44 5.51 7.40
N LEU A 231 0.54 6.06 6.67
CA LEU A 231 0.52 7.44 6.23
C LEU A 231 -0.70 7.75 5.34
N MET A 232 -1.09 6.85 4.45
CA MET A 232 -2.29 6.96 3.62
C MET A 232 -3.55 6.98 4.49
N CYS A 233 -3.67 6.07 5.47
CA CYS A 233 -4.83 6.03 6.36
C CYS A 233 -4.99 7.34 7.12
N ARG A 234 -3.92 7.90 7.66
CA ARG A 234 -3.93 9.18 8.39
C ARG A 234 -4.26 10.37 7.49
N ASN A 235 -3.69 10.44 6.29
CA ASN A 235 -3.88 11.56 5.37
C ASN A 235 -5.26 11.56 4.73
N GLN A 236 -5.83 10.38 4.42
CA GLN A 236 -7.14 10.24 3.80
C GLN A 236 -8.26 10.06 4.82
N ASN A 237 -7.92 9.95 6.10
CA ASN A 237 -8.85 9.65 7.18
C ASN A 237 -9.77 8.46 6.84
N CYS A 238 -9.16 7.34 6.45
CA CYS A 238 -9.86 6.11 6.10
C CYS A 238 -8.95 4.89 6.21
N PHE A 239 -9.56 3.72 6.30
CA PHE A 239 -8.91 2.42 6.11
C PHE A 239 -9.26 1.87 4.73
N ARG A 240 -8.36 1.03 4.21
CA ARG A 240 -8.49 0.52 2.86
C ARG A 240 -8.08 -0.95 2.77
N ALA A 241 -8.88 -1.75 2.07
CA ALA A 241 -8.57 -3.14 1.80
C ALA A 241 -8.74 -3.44 0.31
N ARG A 242 -7.75 -4.10 -0.32
CA ARG A 242 -7.90 -4.60 -1.68
C ARG A 242 -8.80 -5.83 -1.65
N ILE A 243 -9.87 -5.81 -2.43
CA ILE A 243 -10.94 -6.83 -2.40
C ILE A 243 -11.07 -7.63 -3.70
N SER A 244 -10.17 -7.42 -4.67
CA SER A 244 -10.11 -8.24 -5.88
C SER A 244 -8.67 -8.64 -6.22
N PRO A 245 -8.44 -9.68 -7.04
CA PRO A 245 -7.10 -10.14 -7.42
C PRO A 245 -6.24 -9.05 -8.05
N LYS A 246 -4.92 -9.13 -7.91
CA LYS A 246 -4.01 -8.31 -8.73
C LYS A 246 -4.00 -8.86 -10.15
N PRO A 247 -4.19 -8.02 -11.21
CA PRO A 247 -4.31 -8.51 -12.59
C PRO A 247 -3.20 -9.48 -13.01
N TRP A 248 -1.94 -9.15 -12.71
CA TRP A 248 -0.79 -10.00 -13.10
C TRP A 248 -0.70 -11.33 -12.35
N ARG A 249 -1.51 -11.55 -11.31
CA ARG A 249 -1.58 -12.84 -10.60
C ARG A 249 -2.57 -13.80 -11.24
N ILE A 250 -3.44 -13.29 -12.10
CA ILE A 250 -4.48 -14.03 -12.79
C ILE A 250 -4.27 -14.04 -14.32
N GLY A 251 -3.03 -13.76 -14.77
CA GLY A 251 -2.68 -13.76 -16.18
C GLY A 251 -3.16 -12.55 -16.99
N VAL A 252 -3.63 -11.49 -16.33
CA VAL A 252 -4.11 -10.26 -16.99
C VAL A 252 -3.08 -9.14 -16.80
N GLU A 253 -2.77 -8.39 -17.84
CA GLU A 253 -1.93 -7.21 -17.70
C GLU A 253 -2.59 -6.14 -16.80
N ARG A 254 -1.77 -5.36 -16.11
CA ARG A 254 -2.28 -4.21 -15.35
C ARG A 254 -2.96 -3.18 -16.24
N LEU A 255 -3.97 -2.53 -15.71
CA LEU A 255 -4.63 -1.40 -16.36
C LEU A 255 -3.60 -0.28 -16.66
N ARG A 256 -3.50 0.16 -17.92
CA ARG A 256 -2.49 1.16 -18.37
C ARG A 256 -3.09 2.47 -18.88
N GLN A 257 -4.41 2.63 -18.86
CA GLN A 257 -5.11 3.77 -19.46
C GLN A 257 -4.96 5.10 -18.70
N GLY A 258 -4.09 5.13 -17.69
CA GLY A 258 -3.78 6.34 -16.94
C GLY A 258 -4.56 6.48 -15.63
N VAL A 259 -4.48 7.66 -15.04
CA VAL A 259 -5.14 8.00 -13.77
C VAL A 259 -6.57 8.45 -14.05
N TRP A 260 -7.49 8.10 -13.16
CA TRP A 260 -8.90 8.53 -13.21
C TRP A 260 -9.07 10.05 -13.00
N PRO A 261 -10.03 10.70 -13.67
CA PRO A 261 -10.78 10.21 -14.82
C PRO A 261 -9.89 10.07 -16.06
N VAL A 262 -10.16 9.06 -16.86
CA VAL A 262 -9.46 8.89 -18.13
C VAL A 262 -10.09 9.77 -19.19
N LYS A 263 -9.35 10.07 -20.26
CA LYS A 263 -9.88 10.78 -21.42
C LYS A 263 -10.92 9.93 -22.15
N ASP A 264 -11.93 10.56 -22.76
CA ASP A 264 -13.02 9.89 -23.47
C ASP A 264 -12.51 8.90 -24.54
N GLU A 265 -11.45 9.27 -25.29
CA GLU A 265 -10.79 8.41 -26.28
C GLU A 265 -10.30 7.07 -25.71
N ARG A 266 -10.10 6.96 -24.40
CA ARG A 266 -9.59 5.77 -23.73
C ARG A 266 -10.65 4.99 -22.96
N LEU A 267 -11.90 5.51 -22.89
CA LEU A 267 -12.98 4.87 -22.13
C LEU A 267 -13.30 3.49 -22.69
N ALA A 268 -13.50 3.36 -23.99
CA ALA A 268 -13.82 2.08 -24.64
C ALA A 268 -12.74 1.02 -24.42
N GLN A 269 -11.45 1.41 -24.52
CA GLN A 269 -10.34 0.51 -24.23
C GLN A 269 -10.31 0.09 -22.73
N ARG A 270 -10.64 1.03 -21.84
CA ARG A 270 -10.73 0.75 -20.40
C ARG A 270 -11.86 -0.23 -20.10
N GLU A 271 -13.03 -0.03 -20.66
CA GLU A 271 -14.20 -0.91 -20.48
C GLU A 271 -13.91 -2.32 -20.98
N SER A 272 -13.31 -2.45 -22.16
CA SER A 272 -12.87 -3.74 -22.70
C SER A 272 -11.89 -4.44 -21.75
N TRP A 273 -10.91 -3.70 -21.20
CA TRP A 273 -9.98 -4.26 -20.22
C TRP A 273 -10.69 -4.68 -18.93
N VAL A 274 -11.63 -3.87 -18.43
CA VAL A 274 -12.40 -4.16 -17.21
C VAL A 274 -13.19 -5.45 -17.40
N HIS A 275 -13.89 -5.59 -18.52
CA HIS A 275 -14.66 -6.79 -18.82
C HIS A 275 -13.76 -8.05 -18.85
N HIS A 276 -12.63 -7.98 -19.56
CA HIS A 276 -11.66 -9.07 -19.61
C HIS A 276 -11.11 -9.42 -18.22
N TYR A 277 -10.71 -8.41 -17.44
CA TYR A 277 -10.22 -8.62 -16.07
C TYR A 277 -11.28 -9.27 -15.17
N GLU A 278 -12.52 -8.81 -15.21
CA GLU A 278 -13.60 -9.33 -14.36
C GLU A 278 -13.95 -10.78 -14.69
N GLN A 279 -13.91 -11.16 -15.97
CA GLN A 279 -14.07 -12.57 -16.37
C GLN A 279 -13.01 -13.48 -15.73
N HIS A 280 -11.73 -13.08 -15.77
CA HIS A 280 -10.64 -13.85 -15.16
C HIS A 280 -10.72 -13.84 -13.63
N ALA A 281 -11.03 -12.71 -13.03
CA ALA A 281 -11.12 -12.55 -11.59
C ALA A 281 -12.23 -13.40 -10.93
N ARG A 282 -13.21 -13.88 -11.70
CA ARG A 282 -14.26 -14.77 -11.18
C ARG A 282 -13.72 -16.08 -10.61
N ASN A 283 -12.59 -16.56 -11.11
CA ASN A 283 -11.99 -17.84 -10.76
C ASN A 283 -11.01 -17.75 -9.58
N TYR A 284 -10.86 -16.58 -8.96
CA TYR A 284 -9.91 -16.38 -7.88
C TYR A 284 -10.53 -15.69 -6.68
N ALA A 285 -9.98 -15.99 -5.50
CA ALA A 285 -10.24 -15.26 -4.26
C ALA A 285 -9.07 -14.28 -3.97
N SER A 286 -9.35 -13.10 -3.45
CA SER A 286 -8.29 -12.14 -3.05
C SER A 286 -7.80 -12.36 -1.63
N CYS A 287 -8.59 -13.01 -0.78
CA CYS A 287 -8.17 -13.54 0.51
C CYS A 287 -9.09 -14.67 0.94
N ARG A 288 -8.67 -15.46 1.93
CA ARG A 288 -9.44 -16.55 2.54
C ARG A 288 -9.51 -16.36 4.04
N PHE A 289 -10.69 -16.49 4.60
CA PHE A 289 -10.85 -16.51 6.06
C PHE A 289 -10.10 -17.71 6.66
N ILE A 290 -9.36 -17.45 7.76
CA ILE A 290 -8.58 -18.48 8.47
C ILE A 290 -9.18 -18.74 9.83
N GLN A 291 -9.20 -17.71 10.70
CA GLN A 291 -9.65 -17.81 12.09
C GLN A 291 -9.86 -16.44 12.71
N GLN A 292 -10.34 -16.43 13.93
CA GLN A 292 -10.51 -15.24 14.73
C GLN A 292 -9.81 -15.39 16.09
N PHE A 293 -9.45 -14.25 16.70
CA PHE A 293 -8.80 -14.17 18.01
C PHE A 293 -9.49 -13.14 18.88
N GLY A 294 -9.34 -13.30 20.20
CA GLY A 294 -9.80 -12.36 21.22
C GLY A 294 -11.30 -12.45 21.50
N SER A 295 -11.95 -11.32 21.75
CA SER A 295 -13.35 -11.26 22.13
C SER A 295 -14.29 -11.73 21.00
N GLN A 296 -15.57 -11.95 21.38
CA GLN A 296 -16.65 -12.23 20.42
C GLN A 296 -17.51 -10.99 20.14
N MET A 297 -17.12 -9.83 20.68
CA MET A 297 -17.85 -8.58 20.46
C MET A 297 -17.78 -8.16 19.00
N ILE A 298 -18.91 -7.81 18.41
CA ILE A 298 -18.99 -7.39 17.00
C ILE A 298 -19.77 -6.08 16.95
N HIS A 299 -19.15 -5.04 16.45
CA HIS A 299 -19.79 -3.77 16.15
C HIS A 299 -20.58 -3.89 14.83
N GLU A 300 -21.81 -3.37 14.77
CA GLU A 300 -22.68 -3.51 13.61
C GLU A 300 -22.06 -3.03 12.28
N LYS A 301 -21.39 -1.88 12.32
CA LYS A 301 -20.73 -1.36 11.13
C LYS A 301 -19.58 -2.26 10.67
N ALA A 302 -18.77 -2.76 11.60
CA ALA A 302 -17.72 -3.73 11.29
C ALA A 302 -18.29 -5.01 10.67
N LYS A 303 -19.46 -5.46 11.11
CA LYS A 303 -20.18 -6.60 10.55
C LYS A 303 -20.63 -6.34 9.11
N ARG A 304 -21.18 -5.15 8.81
CA ARG A 304 -21.56 -4.78 7.44
C ARG A 304 -20.33 -4.72 6.52
N VAL A 305 -19.25 -4.07 6.96
CA VAL A 305 -17.99 -4.01 6.21
C VAL A 305 -17.38 -5.39 6.00
N GLN A 306 -17.40 -6.26 7.02
CA GLN A 306 -16.98 -7.66 6.90
C GLN A 306 -17.78 -8.38 5.82
N SER A 307 -19.10 -8.23 5.78
CA SER A 307 -19.95 -8.90 4.81
C SER A 307 -19.61 -8.48 3.38
N LEU A 308 -19.44 -7.17 3.14
CA LEU A 308 -18.98 -6.64 1.84
C LEU A 308 -17.59 -7.16 1.49
N HIS A 309 -16.64 -7.07 2.41
CA HIS A 309 -15.28 -7.56 2.21
C HIS A 309 -15.28 -9.05 1.84
N ASP A 310 -15.98 -9.88 2.60
CA ASP A 310 -16.02 -11.34 2.41
C ASP A 310 -16.66 -11.73 1.07
N GLN A 311 -17.71 -11.01 0.66
CA GLN A 311 -18.39 -11.20 -0.63
C GLN A 311 -17.46 -10.85 -1.81
N TYR A 312 -16.88 -9.65 -1.82
CA TYR A 312 -16.00 -9.22 -2.91
C TYR A 312 -14.70 -10.03 -2.97
N CYS A 313 -14.11 -10.34 -1.83
CA CYS A 313 -12.89 -11.16 -1.74
C CYS A 313 -13.15 -12.64 -2.05
N LYS A 314 -14.40 -13.11 -2.00
CA LYS A 314 -14.76 -14.52 -2.04
C LYS A 314 -14.08 -15.33 -0.93
N SER A 315 -14.00 -14.75 0.26
CA SER A 315 -13.14 -15.23 1.34
C SER A 315 -13.52 -16.58 1.93
N ASN A 316 -14.76 -17.01 1.70
CA ASN A 316 -15.32 -18.29 2.18
C ASN A 316 -15.37 -19.36 1.08
N THR A 317 -14.66 -19.18 -0.03
CA THR A 317 -14.59 -20.15 -1.14
C THR A 317 -13.27 -20.90 -1.12
N GLN A 318 -13.19 -21.99 -1.91
CA GLN A 318 -11.98 -22.78 -2.12
C GLN A 318 -11.18 -22.34 -3.37
N LEU A 319 -11.54 -21.19 -3.98
CA LEU A 319 -10.84 -20.66 -5.14
C LEU A 319 -9.38 -20.33 -4.82
N ASP A 320 -8.50 -20.40 -5.81
CA ASP A 320 -7.10 -20.05 -5.66
C ASP A 320 -6.92 -18.58 -5.27
N LEU A 321 -5.92 -18.32 -4.41
CA LEU A 321 -5.60 -16.96 -3.95
C LEU A 321 -4.74 -16.21 -4.98
N ALA A 322 -5.18 -15.02 -5.36
CA ALA A 322 -4.45 -14.18 -6.31
C ALA A 322 -4.38 -12.66 -5.95
#